data_2cb2a53e99948008e2479a20440b1e89
#
_entry.id   2cb2a53e99948008e2479a20440b1e89
#
_cell.length_a   1.000
_cell.length_b   1.000
_cell.length_c   1.000
_cell.angle_alpha   90.00
_cell.angle_beta   90.00
_cell.angle_gamma   90.00
#
_symmetry.space_group_name_H-M   'P 1'
#
loop_
_entity.id
_entity.type
_entity.pdbx_description
1 polymer ?
#
loop_
_entity_poly.entity_id
_entity_poly.type
_entity_poly.pdbx_seq_one_letter_code
_entity_poly.pdbx_strand_id
1 'polypeptide(L)'
;MKLAITFWGTQKYIEFLPEWYERLEKYFVPNVEKQYFVFTDGDLEGSPDNITKMEIPHYGFPTTYHKTFEEMLKLQDKVSDFDWLVTVDADLYVQQNVEYGEFFDESKKYFGVQHPCQYLDFPPHNEYPGSFDVNPASNA
;
A
#
# COMPACT_ATOMS: atom_id res chain seq x y z
N MET A 1 -16.83 5.93 9.08
CA MET A 1 -15.85 5.80 8.00
C MET A 1 -15.02 4.55 8.18
N LYS A 2 -14.78 3.83 7.09
CA LYS A 2 -14.01 2.59 7.06
C LYS A 2 -12.95 2.64 5.97
N LEU A 3 -11.72 2.32 6.32
CA LEU A 3 -10.59 2.24 5.40
C LEU A 3 -10.18 0.78 5.19
N ALA A 4 -10.08 0.36 3.93
CA ALA A 4 -9.41 -0.87 3.54
C ALA A 4 -7.96 -0.51 3.17
N ILE A 5 -6.99 -1.19 3.78
CA ILE A 5 -5.57 -0.92 3.54
C ILE A 5 -4.89 -2.21 3.09
N THR A 6 -4.14 -2.16 2.01
CA THR A 6 -3.44 -3.33 1.49
C THR A 6 -1.96 -3.31 1.80
N PHE A 7 -1.45 -4.45 2.22
CA PHE A 7 -0.03 -4.77 2.34
C PHE A 7 0.32 -5.86 1.34
N TRP A 8 1.46 -5.73 0.70
CA TRP A 8 2.00 -6.76 -0.16
C TRP A 8 3.41 -7.13 0.27
N GLY A 9 3.61 -8.36 0.75
CA GLY A 9 4.93 -8.82 1.17
C GLY A 9 5.01 -10.34 1.24
N THR A 10 5.90 -10.90 0.44
CA THR A 10 6.20 -12.33 0.43
C THR A 10 7.60 -12.58 0.96
N GLN A 11 7.88 -13.79 1.44
CA GLN A 11 9.15 -14.20 2.03
C GLN A 11 9.60 -13.23 3.12
N LYS A 12 10.80 -12.67 3.02
CA LYS A 12 11.35 -11.75 4.01
C LYS A 12 10.58 -10.44 4.17
N TYR A 13 9.82 -10.02 3.17
CA TYR A 13 9.07 -8.77 3.24
C TYR A 13 7.92 -8.80 4.24
N ILE A 14 7.46 -9.99 4.64
CA ILE A 14 6.46 -10.11 5.71
C ILE A 14 6.99 -9.60 7.07
N GLU A 15 8.30 -9.55 7.26
CA GLU A 15 8.92 -9.04 8.48
C GLU A 15 8.65 -7.54 8.70
N PHE A 16 8.31 -6.78 7.67
CA PHE A 16 7.91 -5.38 7.79
C PHE A 16 6.50 -5.20 8.38
N LEU A 17 5.65 -6.22 8.32
CA LEU A 17 4.24 -6.09 8.67
C LEU A 17 3.99 -5.59 10.09
N PRO A 18 4.64 -6.08 11.16
CA PRO A 18 4.35 -5.66 12.53
C PRO A 18 4.54 -4.16 12.74
N GLU A 19 5.68 -3.61 12.33
CA GLU A 19 5.96 -2.18 12.49
C GLU A 19 5.10 -1.33 11.56
N TRP A 20 4.90 -1.78 10.31
CA TRP A 20 4.04 -1.14 9.32
C TRP A 20 2.60 -1.01 9.85
N TYR A 21 2.04 -2.09 10.38
CA TYR A 21 0.70 -2.13 10.97
C TYR A 21 0.59 -1.19 12.19
N GLU A 22 1.52 -1.28 13.13
CA GLU A 22 1.52 -0.45 14.35
C GLU A 22 1.55 1.05 14.01
N ARG A 23 2.37 1.42 13.04
CA ARG A 23 2.47 2.83 12.62
C ARG A 23 1.23 3.33 11.90
N LEU A 24 0.62 2.52 11.06
CA LEU A 24 -0.64 2.87 10.41
C LEU A 24 -1.79 3.00 11.41
N GLU A 25 -1.89 2.10 12.38
CA GLU A 25 -2.89 2.22 13.45
C GLU A 25 -2.70 3.50 14.26
N LYS A 26 -1.47 3.83 14.59
CA LYS A 26 -1.14 4.96 15.46
C LYS A 26 -1.24 6.31 14.77
N TYR A 27 -0.78 6.40 13.53
CA TYR A 27 -0.52 7.70 12.89
C TYR A 27 -1.37 7.98 11.66
N PHE A 28 -1.85 6.95 10.96
CA PHE A 28 -2.60 7.15 9.74
C PHE A 28 -4.09 7.22 10.02
N VAL A 29 -4.63 8.42 9.92
CA VAL A 29 -6.04 8.70 10.20
C VAL A 29 -6.51 8.03 11.49
N PRO A 30 -5.99 8.44 12.64
CA PRO A 30 -6.35 7.83 13.92
C PRO A 30 -7.87 7.95 14.16
N ASN A 31 -8.42 7.02 14.91
CA ASN A 31 -9.85 6.94 15.24
C ASN A 31 -10.80 6.57 14.08
N VAL A 32 -10.28 6.09 12.97
CA VAL A 32 -11.07 5.54 11.87
C VAL A 32 -10.93 4.01 11.87
N GLU A 33 -12.04 3.32 11.61
CA GLU A 33 -12.04 1.86 11.47
C GLU A 33 -11.18 1.45 10.26
N LYS A 34 -10.23 0.55 10.49
CA LYS A 34 -9.31 0.05 9.46
C LYS A 34 -9.38 -1.46 9.37
N GLN A 35 -9.42 -1.95 8.16
CA GLN A 35 -9.25 -3.37 7.83
C GLN A 35 -8.04 -3.52 6.93
N TYR A 36 -7.16 -4.41 7.28
CA TYR A 36 -5.94 -4.68 6.52
C TYR A 36 -6.07 -5.97 5.74
N PHE A 37 -5.77 -5.90 4.46
CA PHE A 37 -5.70 -7.06 3.56
C PHE A 37 -4.24 -7.33 3.23
N VAL A 38 -3.71 -8.40 3.76
CA VAL A 38 -2.27 -8.73 3.69
C VAL A 38 -2.05 -9.83 2.68
N PHE A 39 -1.51 -9.46 1.53
CA PHE A 39 -1.12 -10.38 0.47
C PHE A 39 0.26 -10.96 0.77
N THR A 40 0.30 -12.24 1.11
CA THR A 40 1.53 -12.91 1.54
C THR A 40 1.46 -14.42 1.32
N ASP A 41 2.63 -15.04 1.23
CA ASP A 41 2.83 -16.49 1.30
C ASP A 41 3.16 -16.96 2.73
N GLY A 42 3.32 -16.02 3.67
CA GLY A 42 3.69 -16.28 5.05
C GLY A 42 2.52 -16.64 5.97
N ASP A 43 2.86 -17.02 7.19
CA ASP A 43 1.89 -17.26 8.25
C ASP A 43 1.57 -15.98 9.02
N LEU A 44 0.29 -15.75 9.28
CA LEU A 44 -0.24 -14.62 10.05
C LEU A 44 -0.91 -15.07 11.36
N GLU A 45 -0.57 -16.24 11.87
CA GLU A 45 -1.11 -16.74 13.14
C GLU A 45 -0.83 -15.74 14.27
N GLY A 46 -1.86 -15.45 15.07
CA GLY A 46 -1.76 -14.47 16.16
C GLY A 46 -1.83 -13.01 15.73
N SER A 47 -2.11 -12.73 14.46
CA SER A 47 -2.34 -11.36 13.99
C SER A 47 -3.62 -10.75 14.58
N PRO A 48 -3.71 -9.40 14.67
CA PRO A 48 -4.93 -8.71 15.06
C PRO A 48 -6.16 -9.08 14.20
N ASP A 49 -7.34 -8.99 14.81
CA ASP A 49 -8.61 -9.40 14.16
C ASP A 49 -8.96 -8.57 12.91
N ASN A 50 -8.42 -7.37 12.80
CA ASN A 50 -8.61 -6.50 11.63
C ASN A 50 -7.58 -6.74 10.51
N ILE A 51 -6.86 -7.86 10.55
CA ILE A 51 -5.99 -8.32 9.48
C ILE A 51 -6.61 -9.54 8.81
N THR A 52 -6.82 -9.45 7.51
CA THR A 52 -7.26 -10.57 6.66
C THR A 52 -6.12 -10.98 5.74
N LYS A 53 -5.71 -12.25 5.82
CA LYS A 53 -4.72 -12.80 4.89
C LYS A 53 -5.34 -13.00 3.51
N MET A 54 -4.63 -12.56 2.50
CA MET A 54 -4.86 -12.88 1.11
C MET A 54 -3.70 -13.75 0.63
N GLU A 55 -3.93 -15.05 0.53
CA GLU A 55 -2.90 -16.01 0.14
C GLU A 55 -2.44 -15.76 -1.30
N ILE A 56 -1.14 -15.56 -1.48
CA ILE A 56 -0.50 -15.44 -2.77
C ILE A 56 0.80 -16.25 -2.81
N PRO A 57 1.23 -16.76 -3.96
CA PRO A 57 2.57 -17.32 -4.09
C PRO A 57 3.61 -16.20 -4.15
N HIS A 58 4.87 -16.55 -3.95
CA HIS A 58 5.96 -15.63 -4.23
C HIS A 58 6.20 -15.55 -5.74
N TYR A 59 5.78 -14.44 -6.33
CA TYR A 59 5.91 -14.25 -7.79
C TYR A 59 7.33 -13.84 -8.22
N GLY A 60 8.09 -13.21 -7.33
CA GLY A 60 9.39 -12.64 -7.68
C GLY A 60 9.31 -11.41 -8.58
N PHE A 61 10.42 -10.72 -8.69
CA PHE A 61 10.58 -9.56 -9.57
C PHE A 61 10.85 -10.02 -11.03
N PRO A 62 10.29 -9.40 -12.06
CA PRO A 62 9.32 -8.28 -12.04
C PRO A 62 7.84 -8.72 -12.03
N THR A 63 7.55 -10.02 -12.01
CA THR A 63 6.20 -10.57 -12.12
C THR A 63 5.27 -10.04 -11.03
N THR A 64 5.78 -9.79 -9.83
CA THR A 64 5.04 -9.19 -8.72
C THR A 64 4.27 -7.92 -9.14
N TYR A 65 4.88 -7.03 -9.90
CA TYR A 65 4.22 -5.79 -10.32
C TYR A 65 3.00 -6.03 -11.22
N HIS A 66 3.07 -7.03 -12.08
CA HIS A 66 1.95 -7.38 -12.96
C HIS A 66 0.83 -8.09 -12.18
N LYS A 67 1.21 -8.93 -11.21
CA LYS A 67 0.26 -9.72 -10.43
C LYS A 67 -0.44 -8.94 -9.33
N THR A 68 0.15 -7.87 -8.82
CA THR A 68 -0.44 -7.06 -7.75
C THR A 68 -1.86 -6.63 -8.09
N PHE A 69 -2.08 -6.07 -9.25
CA PHE A 69 -3.41 -5.60 -9.66
C PHE A 69 -4.39 -6.75 -9.90
N GLU A 70 -3.94 -7.85 -10.50
CA GLU A 70 -4.79 -9.04 -10.69
C GLU A 70 -5.25 -9.61 -9.35
N GLU A 71 -4.35 -9.72 -8.37
CA GLU A 71 -4.66 -10.21 -7.03
C GLU A 71 -5.57 -9.24 -6.27
N MET A 72 -5.35 -7.94 -6.42
CA MET A 72 -6.18 -6.92 -5.78
C MET A 72 -7.62 -6.92 -6.29
N LEU A 73 -7.89 -7.35 -7.53
CA LEU A 73 -9.26 -7.50 -8.03
C LEU A 73 -10.08 -8.48 -7.20
N LYS A 74 -9.45 -9.42 -6.51
CA LYS A 74 -10.12 -10.36 -5.59
C LYS A 74 -10.71 -9.68 -4.35
N LEU A 75 -10.32 -8.43 -4.08
CA LEU A 75 -10.89 -7.64 -2.99
C LEU A 75 -12.23 -7.01 -3.33
N GLN A 76 -12.64 -6.95 -4.58
CA GLN A 76 -13.79 -6.17 -5.04
C GLN A 76 -15.03 -6.37 -4.17
N ASP A 77 -15.39 -7.63 -3.89
CA ASP A 77 -16.56 -7.96 -3.08
C ASP A 77 -16.34 -7.75 -1.57
N LYS A 78 -15.08 -7.74 -1.14
CA LYS A 78 -14.70 -7.59 0.28
C LYS A 78 -14.64 -6.14 0.73
N VAL A 79 -14.44 -5.22 -0.21
CA VAL A 79 -14.23 -3.79 0.08
C VAL A 79 -15.40 -2.91 -0.32
N SER A 80 -16.52 -3.50 -0.75
CA SER A 80 -17.71 -2.76 -1.19
C SER A 80 -18.28 -1.81 -0.14
N ASP A 81 -18.10 -2.13 1.14
CA ASP A 81 -18.60 -1.35 2.29
C ASP A 81 -17.58 -0.35 2.85
N PHE A 82 -16.42 -0.24 2.20
CA PHE A 82 -15.36 0.68 2.62
C PHE A 82 -15.44 1.99 1.85
N ASP A 83 -15.09 3.07 2.51
CA ASP A 83 -15.07 4.41 1.90
C ASP A 83 -13.85 4.58 0.98
N TRP A 84 -12.73 4.00 1.38
CA TRP A 84 -11.48 4.04 0.61
C TRP A 84 -10.71 2.72 0.66
N LEU A 85 -10.05 2.42 -0.45
CA LEU A 85 -9.01 1.39 -0.55
C LEU A 85 -7.66 2.09 -0.71
N VAL A 86 -6.77 1.86 0.23
CA VAL A 86 -5.44 2.48 0.26
C VAL A 86 -4.37 1.40 0.09
N THR A 87 -3.49 1.59 -0.85
CA THR A 87 -2.33 0.71 -1.05
C THR A 87 -1.09 1.41 -0.49
N VAL A 88 -0.40 0.73 0.41
CA VAL A 88 0.83 1.21 1.04
C VAL A 88 1.92 0.17 0.90
N ASP A 89 3.05 0.57 0.35
CA ASP A 89 4.19 -0.34 0.16
C ASP A 89 4.72 -0.86 1.51
N ALA A 90 5.21 -2.10 1.51
CA ALA A 90 5.65 -2.80 2.72
C ALA A 90 6.80 -2.09 3.46
N ASP A 91 7.64 -1.41 2.74
CA ASP A 91 8.81 -0.68 3.26
C ASP A 91 8.55 0.82 3.50
N LEU A 92 7.27 1.23 3.42
CA LEU A 92 6.86 2.61 3.66
C LEU A 92 6.24 2.74 5.05
N TYR A 93 6.79 3.63 5.87
CA TYR A 93 6.34 3.85 7.24
C TYR A 93 5.78 5.25 7.45
N VAL A 94 4.58 5.33 8.02
CA VAL A 94 4.01 6.60 8.48
C VAL A 94 4.75 7.04 9.75
N GLN A 95 5.30 8.24 9.76
CA GLN A 95 6.15 8.73 10.84
C GLN A 95 5.49 9.76 11.76
N GLN A 96 4.40 10.38 11.32
CA GLN A 96 3.66 11.38 12.07
C GLN A 96 2.17 11.28 11.77
N ASN A 97 1.35 11.92 12.60
CA ASN A 97 -0.08 11.95 12.39
C ASN A 97 -0.44 12.49 11.00
N VAL A 98 -1.31 11.76 10.34
CA VAL A 98 -1.93 12.14 9.07
C VAL A 98 -3.43 12.17 9.31
N GLU A 99 -4.02 13.34 9.24
CA GLU A 99 -5.46 13.51 9.40
C GLU A 99 -6.21 13.22 8.08
N TYR A 100 -7.48 12.85 8.21
CA TYR A 100 -8.28 12.49 7.04
C TYR A 100 -8.25 13.57 5.94
N GLY A 101 -8.52 14.81 6.29
CA GLY A 101 -8.56 15.92 5.32
C GLY A 101 -7.21 16.30 4.72
N GLU A 102 -6.11 15.83 5.30
CA GLU A 102 -4.76 16.03 4.74
C GLU A 102 -4.44 15.04 3.63
N PHE A 103 -5.03 13.86 3.70
CA PHE A 103 -4.72 12.76 2.78
C PHE A 103 -5.82 12.52 1.76
N PHE A 104 -7.10 12.55 2.17
CA PHE A 104 -8.23 12.20 1.31
C PHE A 104 -8.91 13.44 0.72
N ASP A 105 -9.15 13.41 -0.58
CA ASP A 105 -9.94 14.39 -1.32
C ASP A 105 -11.22 13.72 -1.85
N GLU A 106 -12.34 13.95 -1.18
CA GLU A 106 -13.65 13.36 -1.53
C GLU A 106 -14.17 13.78 -2.91
N SER A 107 -13.60 14.83 -3.50
CA SER A 107 -13.92 15.23 -4.88
C SER A 107 -13.29 14.30 -5.92
N LYS A 108 -12.39 13.44 -5.53
CA LYS A 108 -11.65 12.51 -6.40
C LYS A 108 -12.12 11.08 -6.19
N LYS A 109 -12.14 10.31 -7.26
CA LYS A 109 -12.39 8.87 -7.20
C LYS A 109 -11.13 8.08 -6.85
N TYR A 110 -9.98 8.60 -7.23
CA TYR A 110 -8.67 8.04 -6.97
C TYR A 110 -7.62 9.15 -6.95
N PHE A 111 -6.58 8.92 -6.21
CA PHE A 111 -5.39 9.79 -6.18
C PHE A 111 -4.17 8.97 -5.78
N GLY A 112 -3.00 9.54 -5.99
CA GLY A 112 -1.73 8.93 -5.60
C GLY A 112 -0.84 9.98 -4.94
N VAL A 113 0.08 9.49 -4.11
CA VAL A 113 1.13 10.33 -3.54
C VAL A 113 2.30 10.39 -4.52
N GLN A 114 2.72 11.61 -4.85
CA GLN A 114 3.86 11.80 -5.73
C GLN A 114 5.13 11.28 -5.06
N HIS A 115 5.85 10.41 -5.76
CA HIS A 115 7.11 9.88 -5.26
C HIS A 115 8.15 11.01 -5.07
N PRO A 116 8.91 11.02 -3.96
CA PRO A 116 9.89 12.06 -3.68
C PRO A 116 10.89 12.33 -4.82
N CYS A 117 11.30 11.32 -5.54
CA CYS A 117 12.18 11.47 -6.71
C CYS A 117 11.61 12.34 -7.83
N GLN A 118 10.31 12.66 -7.79
CA GLN A 118 9.66 13.52 -8.79
C GLN A 118 9.75 15.02 -8.46
N TYR A 119 10.09 15.38 -7.22
CA TYR A 119 10.15 16.77 -6.77
C TYR A 119 11.39 17.13 -5.94
N LEU A 120 12.23 16.17 -5.61
CA LEU A 120 13.52 16.36 -4.98
C LEU A 120 14.63 16.09 -6.00
N ASP A 121 15.78 16.74 -5.85
CA ASP A 121 16.97 16.52 -6.68
C ASP A 121 17.66 15.19 -6.33
N PHE A 122 16.94 14.11 -6.58
CA PHE A 122 17.52 12.76 -6.53
C PHE A 122 18.10 12.36 -7.88
N PRO A 123 19.05 11.41 -7.89
CA PRO A 123 19.56 10.83 -9.13
C PRO A 123 18.40 10.32 -10.01
N PRO A 124 18.57 10.39 -11.35
CA PRO A 124 17.55 9.92 -12.28
C PRO A 124 17.15 8.45 -11.99
N HIS A 125 15.88 8.14 -12.11
CA HIS A 125 15.34 6.81 -11.87
C HIS A 125 15.94 5.70 -12.74
N ASN A 126 16.51 6.05 -13.88
CA ASN A 126 17.19 5.11 -14.77
C ASN A 126 18.43 4.45 -14.15
N GLU A 127 18.91 4.95 -13.02
CA GLU A 127 19.99 4.29 -12.24
C GLU A 127 19.49 3.13 -11.37
N TYR A 128 18.16 3.00 -11.19
CA TYR A 128 17.56 1.91 -10.45
C TYR A 128 17.00 0.87 -11.40
N PRO A 129 17.55 -0.36 -11.43
CA PRO A 129 17.01 -1.42 -12.27
C PRO A 129 15.53 -1.66 -11.95
N GLY A 130 14.67 -1.52 -12.95
CA GLY A 130 13.23 -1.75 -12.83
C GLY A 130 12.38 -0.53 -12.49
N SER A 131 12.96 0.66 -12.33
CA SER A 131 12.17 1.87 -12.29
C SER A 131 11.65 2.20 -13.69
N PHE A 132 10.36 2.45 -13.79
CA PHE A 132 9.80 3.02 -15.02
C PHE A 132 10.12 4.50 -15.06
N ASP A 133 10.76 4.92 -16.12
CA ASP A 133 11.03 6.33 -16.39
C ASP A 133 9.71 7.02 -16.74
N VAL A 134 8.98 7.47 -15.75
CA VAL A 134 7.85 8.36 -15.97
C VAL A 134 8.44 9.76 -16.16
N ASN A 135 8.87 10.03 -17.38
CA ASN A 135 9.31 11.37 -17.73
C ASN A 135 8.10 12.32 -17.69
N PRO A 136 8.01 13.24 -16.72
CA PRO A 136 6.89 14.17 -16.64
C PRO A 136 6.76 15.06 -17.87
N ALA A 137 7.81 15.24 -18.65
CA ALA A 137 7.77 15.94 -19.93
C ALA A 137 7.08 15.16 -21.05
N SER A 138 6.91 13.84 -20.91
CA SER A 138 6.21 13.02 -21.91
C SER A 138 4.69 13.00 -21.74
N ASN A 139 4.18 13.58 -20.64
CA ASN A 139 2.75 13.68 -20.34
C ASN A 139 2.21 15.11 -20.50
N ALA A 140 2.98 15.97 -21.08
CA ALA A 140 2.55 17.33 -21.40
C ALA A 140 1.86 17.39 -22.78
#